data_65f4142060c67f1d2a3c873bfb429cf0
#
_entry.id   65f4142060c67f1d2a3c873bfb429cf0
#
_cell.length_a   1.000
_cell.length_b   1.000
_cell.length_c   1.000
_cell.angle_alpha   90.00
_cell.angle_beta   90.00
_cell.angle_gamma   90.00
#
_symmetry.space_group_name_H-M   'P 1'
#
loop_
_entity.id
_entity.type
_entity.pdbx_description
1 polymer ?
#
loop_
_entity_poly.entity_id
_entity_poly.type
_entity_poly.pdbx_seq_one_letter_code
_entity_poly.pdbx_strand_id
1 'polypeptide(L)'
;MQGRDLRAGDVLRDEKPRVSGTSVGQVELQYADLGSLPLDSGIILEPVTIAYETYGRLNEWRDNAVLVLHALSGDAHAAGYYPGEAKPGWWETMIGPGKGLDTDRYFVISSNVIGGCKGSTGPNAIDPATGREYGLRFPVITVADMVRAQKLLLDHLQIERLLAVCGGSMGGMQALQWAVAYPEMVASCIAIASTPKHSPMQIAFNEVGRQAIMGDHNWKGGDYYQGDTPDSGLAVARMIGHITYLSDESMHKRFGRRLRDKVELGYDFTMDFEVESYLHHQGEVFTRRFDANTYLYITKALDYFDLTNGRGVLAEAFRDLPEDMRFLLIAFSSDWLYPPYQSKEIVRALKGNGLECSYLEMQSSYGHDAFLLENKEMSRVVWHFMDSTTRLQRRHLG
;
A
#
# COMPACT_ATOMS: atom_id res chain seq x y z
N MET A 1 -3.08 -32.47 33.72
CA MET A 1 -3.34 -32.01 32.34
C MET A 1 -2.32 -30.91 32.09
N GLN A 2 -1.27 -31.22 31.31
CA GLN A 2 -0.14 -30.32 31.06
C GLN A 2 -0.48 -29.41 29.93
N GLY A 3 -0.60 -28.08 30.18
CA GLY A 3 -0.67 -27.06 29.18
C GLY A 3 0.67 -26.94 28.44
N ARG A 4 0.65 -27.04 27.13
CA ARG A 4 1.83 -26.76 26.29
C ARG A 4 1.99 -25.25 26.16
N ASP A 5 3.02 -24.71 26.78
CA ASP A 5 3.48 -23.35 26.54
C ASP A 5 3.97 -23.20 25.07
N LEU A 6 3.28 -22.41 24.30
CA LEU A 6 3.73 -21.97 22.98
C LEU A 6 4.84 -20.93 23.18
N ARG A 7 6.09 -21.30 22.94
CA ARG A 7 7.23 -20.39 22.99
C ARG A 7 7.21 -19.45 21.78
N ALA A 8 7.54 -18.18 21.98
CA ALA A 8 7.58 -17.12 20.95
C ALA A 8 8.44 -17.44 19.70
N GLY A 9 9.31 -18.46 19.77
CA GLY A 9 10.10 -18.98 18.65
C GLY A 9 9.35 -19.89 17.67
N ASP A 10 8.15 -20.36 17.99
CA ASP A 10 7.42 -21.30 17.14
C ASP A 10 6.56 -20.62 16.06
N VAL A 11 6.45 -19.29 16.07
CA VAL A 11 5.65 -18.53 15.10
C VAL A 11 6.43 -18.25 13.78
N LEU A 12 7.72 -18.54 13.73
CA LEU A 12 8.60 -18.32 12.56
C LEU A 12 9.24 -19.60 12.02
N ARG A 13 8.68 -20.78 12.30
CA ARG A 13 9.08 -21.98 11.57
C ARG A 13 8.52 -21.90 10.16
N ASP A 14 9.41 -22.03 9.18
CA ASP A 14 9.15 -22.24 7.77
C ASP A 14 8.16 -23.43 7.55
N GLU A 15 6.88 -23.19 7.82
CA GLU A 15 5.86 -24.03 7.21
C GLU A 15 5.83 -23.63 5.73
N LYS A 16 6.28 -24.54 4.88
CA LYS A 16 6.11 -24.41 3.41
C LYS A 16 4.65 -24.04 3.17
N PRO A 17 4.36 -22.92 2.52
CA PRO A 17 2.99 -22.52 2.29
C PRO A 17 2.32 -23.64 1.49
N ARG A 18 1.25 -24.18 2.03
CA ARG A 18 0.36 -25.04 1.27
C ARG A 18 -0.32 -24.11 0.28
N VAL A 19 0.01 -24.26 -1.02
CA VAL A 19 -0.75 -23.63 -2.09
C VAL A 19 -2.21 -24.01 -1.86
N SER A 20 -3.02 -23.04 -1.40
CA SER A 20 -4.45 -23.27 -1.20
C SER A 20 -5.06 -23.41 -2.59
N GLY A 21 -6.09 -24.25 -2.75
CA GLY A 21 -6.82 -24.37 -4.01
C GLY A 21 -7.51 -23.06 -4.47
N THR A 22 -7.31 -21.97 -3.73
CA THR A 22 -7.81 -20.61 -3.99
C THR A 22 -6.70 -19.62 -4.34
N SER A 23 -5.45 -20.05 -4.54
CA SER A 23 -4.36 -19.19 -5.03
C SER A 23 -4.44 -19.00 -6.55
N VAL A 24 -3.94 -17.86 -7.03
CA VAL A 24 -3.74 -17.64 -8.47
C VAL A 24 -2.57 -18.46 -9.04
N GLY A 25 -1.79 -19.13 -8.18
CA GLY A 25 -0.65 -19.97 -8.58
C GLY A 25 0.62 -19.17 -8.82
N GLN A 26 1.44 -19.64 -9.78
CA GLN A 26 2.67 -18.95 -10.16
C GLN A 26 2.38 -17.72 -11.02
N VAL A 27 3.11 -16.65 -10.77
CA VAL A 27 2.99 -15.36 -11.46
C VAL A 27 4.36 -14.86 -11.92
N GLU A 28 4.35 -13.92 -12.86
CA GLU A 28 5.56 -13.31 -13.40
C GLU A 28 5.42 -11.79 -13.38
N LEU A 29 6.48 -11.11 -12.96
CA LEU A 29 6.57 -9.66 -13.02
C LEU A 29 6.74 -9.21 -14.47
N GLN A 30 5.94 -8.25 -14.89
CA GLN A 30 5.95 -7.66 -16.22
C GLN A 30 6.41 -6.21 -16.14
N TYR A 31 6.87 -5.66 -17.26
CA TYR A 31 7.33 -4.28 -17.37
C TYR A 31 6.67 -3.60 -18.57
N ALA A 32 6.26 -2.36 -18.37
CA ALA A 32 5.75 -1.50 -19.43
C ALA A 32 6.61 -0.22 -19.54
N ASP A 33 7.14 0.01 -20.72
CA ASP A 33 7.83 1.28 -21.04
C ASP A 33 6.80 2.28 -21.56
N LEU A 34 6.59 3.35 -20.79
CA LEU A 34 5.48 4.28 -20.96
C LEU A 34 5.90 5.66 -21.53
N GLY A 35 7.18 5.80 -21.89
CA GLY A 35 7.72 7.05 -22.45
C GLY A 35 7.91 8.11 -21.38
N SER A 36 7.23 9.24 -21.47
CA SER A 36 7.41 10.40 -20.60
C SER A 36 6.17 10.70 -19.76
N LEU A 37 6.39 11.25 -18.57
CA LEU A 37 5.35 11.65 -17.62
C LEU A 37 5.59 13.06 -17.09
N PRO A 38 4.70 14.02 -17.39
CA PRO A 38 4.71 15.32 -16.73
C PRO A 38 4.31 15.17 -15.24
N LEU A 39 5.15 15.69 -14.35
CA LEU A 39 4.94 15.65 -12.90
C LEU A 39 4.35 16.96 -12.37
N ASP A 40 3.74 16.90 -11.18
CA ASP A 40 3.23 18.10 -10.49
C ASP A 40 4.32 19.13 -10.18
N SER A 41 5.58 18.67 -10.04
CA SER A 41 6.75 19.54 -9.90
C SER A 41 7.09 20.37 -11.15
N GLY A 42 6.42 20.13 -12.28
CA GLY A 42 6.72 20.73 -13.58
C GLY A 42 7.86 20.05 -14.34
N ILE A 43 8.49 19.03 -13.76
CA ILE A 43 9.54 18.23 -14.41
C ILE A 43 8.88 17.14 -15.26
N ILE A 44 9.48 16.83 -16.40
CA ILE A 44 9.11 15.66 -17.21
C ILE A 44 10.04 14.52 -16.82
N LEU A 45 9.48 13.43 -16.28
CA LEU A 45 10.22 12.20 -16.01
C LEU A 45 10.23 11.33 -17.28
N GLU A 46 11.41 10.99 -17.77
CA GLU A 46 11.63 10.15 -18.95
C GLU A 46 12.98 9.43 -18.86
N PRO A 47 13.04 8.10 -19.15
CA PRO A 47 11.91 7.22 -19.45
C PRO A 47 11.13 6.81 -18.19
N VAL A 48 9.86 6.46 -18.39
CA VAL A 48 9.04 5.86 -17.33
C VAL A 48 8.81 4.39 -17.63
N THR A 49 9.28 3.53 -16.76
CA THR A 49 8.99 2.10 -16.75
C THR A 49 8.14 1.77 -15.53
N ILE A 50 7.09 0.98 -15.72
CA ILE A 50 6.24 0.47 -14.62
C ILE A 50 6.32 -1.05 -14.58
N ALA A 51 6.68 -1.58 -13.39
CA ALA A 51 6.57 -2.99 -13.08
C ALA A 51 5.14 -3.32 -12.63
N TYR A 52 4.54 -4.37 -13.18
CA TYR A 52 3.16 -4.74 -12.88
C TYR A 52 2.93 -6.24 -12.98
N GLU A 53 1.86 -6.71 -12.37
CA GLU A 53 1.33 -8.06 -12.49
C GLU A 53 -0.16 -8.03 -12.81
N THR A 54 -0.65 -9.12 -13.40
CA THR A 54 -2.07 -9.30 -13.70
C THR A 54 -2.55 -10.67 -13.24
N TYR A 55 -3.79 -10.73 -12.76
CA TYR A 55 -4.41 -11.96 -12.25
C TYR A 55 -5.81 -12.10 -12.83
N GLY A 56 -6.21 -13.33 -13.15
CA GLY A 56 -7.49 -13.61 -13.81
C GLY A 56 -7.46 -13.31 -15.32
N ARG A 57 -8.63 -13.05 -15.88
CA ARG A 57 -8.78 -12.82 -17.34
C ARG A 57 -9.68 -11.62 -17.63
N LEU A 58 -9.23 -10.76 -18.53
CA LEU A 58 -10.06 -9.71 -19.09
C LEU A 58 -11.15 -10.35 -19.97
N ASN A 59 -12.40 -10.00 -19.72
CA ASN A 59 -13.52 -10.53 -20.49
C ASN A 59 -13.65 -9.84 -21.86
N GLU A 60 -14.51 -10.36 -22.72
CA GLU A 60 -14.72 -9.85 -24.08
C GLU A 60 -15.24 -8.42 -24.11
N TRP A 61 -16.02 -8.00 -23.12
CA TRP A 61 -16.56 -6.65 -22.98
C TRP A 61 -15.55 -5.67 -22.33
N ARG A 62 -14.43 -6.18 -21.81
CA ARG A 62 -13.36 -5.40 -21.14
C ARG A 62 -13.89 -4.54 -19.97
N ASP A 63 -14.95 -5.01 -19.28
CA ASP A 63 -15.68 -4.30 -18.22
C ASP A 63 -15.41 -4.87 -16.80
N ASN A 64 -14.51 -5.85 -16.68
CA ASN A 64 -14.21 -6.54 -15.43
C ASN A 64 -12.81 -6.23 -14.87
N ALA A 65 -12.15 -5.17 -15.33
CA ALA A 65 -10.82 -4.79 -14.86
C ALA A 65 -10.89 -4.12 -13.47
N VAL A 66 -9.98 -4.53 -12.58
CA VAL A 66 -9.82 -3.99 -11.22
C VAL A 66 -8.36 -3.59 -11.02
N LEU A 67 -8.11 -2.35 -10.61
CA LEU A 67 -6.77 -1.88 -10.28
C LEU A 67 -6.53 -1.95 -8.77
N VAL A 68 -5.53 -2.73 -8.35
CA VAL A 68 -5.09 -2.87 -6.97
C VAL A 68 -3.86 -2.00 -6.71
N LEU A 69 -3.91 -1.24 -5.63
CA LEU A 69 -2.97 -0.18 -5.30
C LEU A 69 -2.30 -0.48 -3.96
N HIS A 70 -0.96 -0.63 -3.98
CA HIS A 70 -0.21 -1.04 -2.81
C HIS A 70 0.05 0.10 -1.82
N ALA A 71 0.33 -0.27 -0.56
CA ALA A 71 0.76 0.62 0.50
C ALA A 71 2.27 0.97 0.38
N LEU A 72 2.78 1.84 1.26
CA LEU A 72 4.13 2.40 1.24
C LEU A 72 5.24 1.38 0.91
N SER A 73 5.23 0.23 1.55
CA SER A 73 6.28 -0.79 1.42
C SER A 73 5.85 -2.02 0.59
N GLY A 74 4.72 -1.92 -0.11
CA GLY A 74 4.27 -2.92 -1.07
C GLY A 74 4.92 -2.75 -2.43
N ASP A 75 4.49 -3.58 -3.37
CA ASP A 75 4.95 -3.60 -4.76
C ASP A 75 3.87 -4.22 -5.66
N ALA A 76 4.22 -4.54 -6.92
CA ALA A 76 3.29 -5.16 -7.87
C ALA A 76 2.86 -6.58 -7.45
N HIS A 77 3.67 -7.30 -6.66
CA HIS A 77 3.41 -8.69 -6.28
C HIS A 77 2.29 -8.78 -5.22
N ALA A 78 1.05 -8.65 -5.67
CA ALA A 78 -0.09 -8.65 -4.75
C ALA A 78 -0.63 -10.05 -4.45
N ALA A 79 -0.51 -11.03 -5.36
CA ALA A 79 -0.99 -12.39 -5.15
C ALA A 79 -0.14 -13.42 -5.91
N GLY A 80 -0.30 -14.70 -5.56
CA GLY A 80 0.45 -15.79 -6.15
C GLY A 80 1.87 -15.90 -5.63
N TYR A 81 2.70 -16.64 -6.35
CA TYR A 81 4.06 -16.98 -5.94
C TYR A 81 5.01 -16.81 -7.12
N TYR A 82 6.18 -16.25 -6.90
CA TYR A 82 7.26 -16.35 -7.87
C TYR A 82 7.84 -17.76 -7.91
N PRO A 83 8.39 -18.20 -9.06
CA PRO A 83 9.04 -19.50 -9.17
C PRO A 83 10.14 -19.67 -8.11
N GLY A 84 10.01 -20.70 -7.27
CA GLY A 84 10.97 -21.01 -6.21
C GLY A 84 10.81 -20.23 -4.92
N GLU A 85 9.90 -19.27 -4.84
CA GLU A 85 9.62 -18.53 -3.59
C GLU A 85 8.50 -19.19 -2.78
N ALA A 86 8.67 -19.13 -1.46
CA ALA A 86 7.71 -19.68 -0.50
C ALA A 86 6.68 -18.65 -0.03
N LYS A 87 6.96 -17.36 -0.19
CA LYS A 87 6.07 -16.27 0.24
C LYS A 87 5.17 -15.84 -0.90
N PRO A 88 3.86 -15.77 -0.65
CA PRO A 88 2.92 -15.22 -1.63
C PRO A 88 2.99 -13.69 -1.68
N GLY A 89 2.31 -13.13 -2.67
CA GLY A 89 2.06 -11.71 -2.75
C GLY A 89 1.41 -11.15 -1.49
N TRP A 90 1.59 -9.84 -1.26
CA TRP A 90 1.23 -9.17 0.00
C TRP A 90 -0.29 -9.17 0.30
N TRP A 91 -1.13 -9.40 -0.67
CA TRP A 91 -2.60 -9.48 -0.53
C TRP A 91 -3.19 -10.80 -1.02
N GLU A 92 -2.40 -11.86 -1.02
CA GLU A 92 -2.84 -13.22 -1.38
C GLU A 92 -4.18 -13.61 -0.74
N THR A 93 -4.47 -13.09 0.45
CA THR A 93 -5.72 -13.35 1.17
C THR A 93 -6.96 -12.69 0.56
N MET A 94 -6.77 -11.64 -0.24
CA MET A 94 -7.83 -10.86 -0.87
C MET A 94 -8.02 -11.15 -2.35
N ILE A 95 -6.97 -11.60 -3.05
CA ILE A 95 -6.94 -11.80 -4.50
C ILE A 95 -6.83 -13.30 -4.80
N GLY A 96 -7.73 -13.82 -5.61
CA GLY A 96 -7.73 -15.22 -6.03
C GLY A 96 -9.13 -15.79 -6.24
N PRO A 97 -9.26 -17.02 -6.73
CA PRO A 97 -10.54 -17.67 -6.96
C PRO A 97 -11.40 -17.69 -5.69
N GLY A 98 -12.62 -17.13 -5.76
CA GLY A 98 -13.59 -17.09 -4.67
C GLY A 98 -13.25 -16.14 -3.52
N LYS A 99 -12.22 -15.29 -3.63
CA LYS A 99 -11.85 -14.28 -2.63
C LYS A 99 -12.55 -12.94 -2.89
N GLY A 100 -12.24 -11.91 -2.09
CA GLY A 100 -12.83 -10.58 -2.21
C GLY A 100 -12.70 -9.99 -3.61
N LEU A 101 -11.52 -10.12 -4.20
CA LEU A 101 -11.22 -9.85 -5.61
C LEU A 101 -11.08 -11.20 -6.34
N ASP A 102 -12.23 -11.73 -6.73
CA ASP A 102 -12.37 -13.06 -7.31
C ASP A 102 -11.81 -13.12 -8.74
N THR A 103 -10.67 -13.76 -8.92
CA THR A 103 -9.98 -13.84 -10.22
C THR A 103 -10.65 -14.77 -11.24
N ASP A 104 -11.66 -15.56 -10.85
CA ASP A 104 -12.54 -16.25 -11.80
C ASP A 104 -13.51 -15.27 -12.51
N ARG A 105 -13.69 -14.07 -11.95
CA ARG A 105 -14.64 -13.06 -12.41
C ARG A 105 -13.96 -11.77 -12.88
N TYR A 106 -12.89 -11.39 -12.24
CA TYR A 106 -12.22 -10.09 -12.43
C TYR A 106 -10.82 -10.26 -13.00
N PHE A 107 -10.44 -9.31 -13.85
CA PHE A 107 -9.07 -9.10 -14.29
C PHE A 107 -8.42 -8.08 -13.37
N VAL A 108 -7.60 -8.56 -12.44
CA VAL A 108 -6.95 -7.73 -11.43
C VAL A 108 -5.57 -7.31 -11.93
N ILE A 109 -5.29 -6.01 -11.87
CA ILE A 109 -4.01 -5.40 -12.23
C ILE A 109 -3.38 -4.85 -10.96
N SER A 110 -2.12 -5.14 -10.69
CA SER A 110 -1.33 -4.56 -9.60
C SER A 110 -0.05 -3.99 -10.15
N SER A 111 0.27 -2.74 -9.85
CA SER A 111 1.48 -2.07 -10.33
C SER A 111 2.33 -1.56 -9.18
N ASN A 112 3.65 -1.60 -9.34
CA ASN A 112 4.55 -0.87 -8.46
C ASN A 112 4.51 0.62 -8.85
N VAL A 113 4.36 1.50 -7.85
CA VAL A 113 4.32 2.95 -8.09
C VAL A 113 5.65 3.48 -8.64
N ILE A 114 5.60 4.57 -9.40
CA ILE A 114 6.82 5.37 -9.67
C ILE A 114 7.41 5.87 -8.34
N GLY A 115 8.70 6.01 -8.27
CA GLY A 115 9.40 6.31 -7.02
C GLY A 115 9.59 5.09 -6.11
N GLY A 116 8.97 3.94 -6.43
CA GLY A 116 9.20 2.66 -5.77
C GLY A 116 10.52 2.00 -6.17
N CYS A 117 10.97 1.00 -5.39
CA CYS A 117 12.27 0.32 -5.62
C CYS A 117 12.12 -1.10 -6.17
N LYS A 118 10.94 -1.46 -6.68
CA LYS A 118 10.64 -2.83 -7.13
C LYS A 118 10.29 -2.89 -8.63
N GLY A 119 11.19 -2.31 -9.45
CA GLY A 119 11.14 -2.43 -10.90
C GLY A 119 10.50 -1.26 -11.65
N SER A 120 9.71 -0.40 -11.01
CA SER A 120 9.27 0.86 -11.62
C SER A 120 10.36 1.93 -11.51
N THR A 121 10.33 2.93 -12.39
CA THR A 121 11.27 4.05 -12.35
C THR A 121 11.18 4.77 -11.00
N GLY A 122 12.29 4.83 -10.30
CA GLY A 122 12.44 5.41 -8.97
C GLY A 122 13.87 5.85 -8.68
N PRO A 123 14.19 6.25 -7.45
CA PRO A 123 15.54 6.74 -7.09
C PRO A 123 16.66 5.73 -7.36
N ASN A 124 16.37 4.43 -7.27
CA ASN A 124 17.32 3.34 -7.53
C ASN A 124 17.36 2.90 -9.01
N ALA A 125 16.55 3.51 -9.89
CA ALA A 125 16.63 3.28 -11.33
C ALA A 125 17.83 4.03 -11.93
N ILE A 126 18.33 3.56 -13.08
CA ILE A 126 19.42 4.20 -13.80
C ILE A 126 18.90 5.47 -14.50
N ASP A 127 19.52 6.59 -14.21
CA ASP A 127 19.34 7.85 -14.90
C ASP A 127 20.07 7.80 -16.24
N PRO A 128 19.36 7.82 -17.38
CA PRO A 128 19.99 7.73 -18.70
C PRO A 128 20.95 8.87 -19.01
N ALA A 129 20.79 10.02 -18.37
CA ALA A 129 21.67 11.18 -18.57
C ALA A 129 23.07 10.96 -17.94
N THR A 130 23.16 10.13 -16.90
CA THR A 130 24.40 9.94 -16.15
C THR A 130 24.93 8.50 -16.20
N GLY A 131 24.09 7.54 -16.56
CA GLY A 131 24.40 6.10 -16.51
C GLY A 131 24.54 5.54 -15.08
N ARG A 132 24.07 6.27 -14.06
CA ARG A 132 24.09 5.90 -12.64
C ARG A 132 22.69 6.00 -12.07
N GLU A 133 22.48 5.44 -10.90
CA GLU A 133 21.20 5.55 -10.18
C GLU A 133 20.82 7.03 -10.01
N TYR A 134 19.52 7.32 -10.10
CA TYR A 134 19.04 8.70 -9.91
C TYR A 134 19.42 9.27 -8.54
N GLY A 135 19.30 8.49 -7.47
CA GLY A 135 19.46 9.00 -6.12
C GLY A 135 18.54 10.20 -5.87
N LEU A 136 19.09 11.29 -5.31
CA LEU A 136 18.35 12.54 -5.11
C LEU A 136 18.18 13.40 -6.38
N ARG A 137 18.67 12.95 -7.54
CA ARG A 137 18.33 13.57 -8.84
C ARG A 137 16.96 13.13 -9.35
N PHE A 138 16.40 12.04 -8.79
CA PHE A 138 15.02 11.66 -9.05
C PHE A 138 14.09 12.82 -8.67
N PRO A 139 13.13 13.21 -9.52
CA PRO A 139 12.23 14.32 -9.18
C PRO A 139 11.29 13.96 -8.03
N VAL A 140 10.94 14.94 -7.20
CA VAL A 140 9.90 14.74 -6.18
C VAL A 140 8.57 14.49 -6.87
N ILE A 141 7.90 13.44 -6.45
CA ILE A 141 6.62 12.97 -6.98
C ILE A 141 5.50 13.16 -5.97
N THR A 142 4.27 13.09 -6.44
CA THR A 142 3.04 13.12 -5.65
C THR A 142 2.22 11.83 -5.83
N VAL A 143 1.18 11.64 -5.03
CA VAL A 143 0.20 10.57 -5.25
C VAL A 143 -0.53 10.76 -6.59
N ALA A 144 -0.76 12.00 -7.01
CA ALA A 144 -1.34 12.28 -8.33
C ALA A 144 -0.41 11.86 -9.48
N ASP A 145 0.92 12.02 -9.32
CA ASP A 145 1.90 11.51 -10.29
C ASP A 145 1.88 9.98 -10.38
N MET A 146 1.77 9.29 -9.23
CA MET A 146 1.62 7.83 -9.21
C MET A 146 0.38 7.39 -9.99
N VAL A 147 -0.75 8.06 -9.79
CA VAL A 147 -2.01 7.79 -10.49
C VAL A 147 -1.88 8.07 -11.99
N ARG A 148 -1.22 9.16 -12.40
CA ARG A 148 -0.94 9.44 -13.83
C ARG A 148 -0.08 8.35 -14.48
N ALA A 149 0.94 7.86 -13.78
CA ALA A 149 1.76 6.77 -14.29
C ALA A 149 0.95 5.47 -14.45
N GLN A 150 0.05 5.17 -13.50
CA GLN A 150 -0.87 4.04 -13.59
C GLN A 150 -1.87 4.20 -14.73
N LYS A 151 -2.31 5.45 -15.01
CA LYS A 151 -3.17 5.73 -16.18
C LYS A 151 -2.44 5.39 -17.49
N LEU A 152 -1.16 5.77 -17.63
CA LEU A 152 -0.36 5.38 -18.80
C LEU A 152 -0.23 3.85 -18.91
N LEU A 153 -0.08 3.14 -17.79
CA LEU A 153 -0.09 1.67 -17.79
C LEU A 153 -1.42 1.11 -18.30
N LEU A 154 -2.55 1.65 -17.85
CA LEU A 154 -3.87 1.22 -18.35
C LEU A 154 -4.05 1.48 -19.84
N ASP A 155 -3.55 2.60 -20.35
CA ASP A 155 -3.54 2.91 -21.81
C ASP A 155 -2.70 1.88 -22.57
N HIS A 156 -1.51 1.54 -22.06
CA HIS A 156 -0.66 0.48 -22.61
C HIS A 156 -1.39 -0.87 -22.67
N LEU A 157 -2.12 -1.22 -21.60
CA LEU A 157 -2.93 -2.44 -21.52
C LEU A 157 -4.27 -2.33 -22.28
N GLN A 158 -4.57 -1.18 -22.86
CA GLN A 158 -5.82 -0.89 -23.55
C GLN A 158 -7.06 -1.06 -22.63
N ILE A 159 -6.95 -0.66 -21.38
CA ILE A 159 -8.03 -0.66 -20.40
C ILE A 159 -8.65 0.74 -20.34
N GLU A 160 -9.83 0.87 -20.90
CA GLU A 160 -10.55 2.16 -20.96
C GLU A 160 -11.41 2.41 -19.72
N ARG A 161 -11.77 1.34 -18.99
CA ARG A 161 -12.67 1.42 -17.85
C ARG A 161 -12.28 0.42 -16.75
N LEU A 162 -12.38 0.88 -15.51
CA LEU A 162 -12.16 0.07 -14.31
C LEU A 162 -13.49 -0.17 -13.60
N LEU A 163 -13.81 -1.44 -13.35
CA LEU A 163 -14.91 -1.81 -12.46
C LEU A 163 -14.66 -1.31 -11.04
N ALA A 164 -13.40 -1.38 -10.59
CA ALA A 164 -12.99 -0.83 -9.30
C ALA A 164 -11.52 -0.41 -9.29
N VAL A 165 -11.24 0.61 -8.47
CA VAL A 165 -9.90 0.88 -7.90
C VAL A 165 -9.93 0.51 -6.43
N CYS A 166 -8.92 -0.22 -5.94
CA CYS A 166 -8.94 -0.78 -4.59
C CYS A 166 -7.56 -0.70 -3.94
N GLY A 167 -7.48 -0.19 -2.72
CA GLY A 167 -6.23 -0.19 -1.97
C GLY A 167 -6.38 0.18 -0.51
N GLY A 168 -5.36 -0.20 0.28
CA GLY A 168 -5.26 0.15 1.70
C GLY A 168 -4.17 1.17 1.96
N SER A 169 -4.34 2.01 2.99
CA SER A 169 -3.36 3.02 3.39
C SER A 169 -3.03 3.98 2.23
N MET A 170 -1.77 4.09 1.81
CA MET A 170 -1.37 4.82 0.60
C MET A 170 -2.12 4.34 -0.64
N GLY A 171 -2.43 3.03 -0.73
CA GLY A 171 -3.26 2.49 -1.82
C GLY A 171 -4.67 3.07 -1.82
N GLY A 172 -5.24 3.34 -0.64
CA GLY A 172 -6.53 4.01 -0.52
C GLY A 172 -6.48 5.49 -0.93
N MET A 173 -5.37 6.19 -0.65
CA MET A 173 -5.15 7.56 -1.18
C MET A 173 -5.09 7.57 -2.70
N GLN A 174 -4.37 6.62 -3.29
CA GLN A 174 -4.31 6.44 -4.75
C GLN A 174 -5.70 6.13 -5.32
N ALA A 175 -6.51 5.26 -4.66
CA ALA A 175 -7.86 4.94 -5.09
C ALA A 175 -8.78 6.18 -5.09
N LEU A 176 -8.72 6.99 -4.04
CA LEU A 176 -9.45 8.26 -3.98
C LEU A 176 -8.97 9.26 -5.04
N GLN A 177 -7.66 9.34 -5.26
CA GLN A 177 -7.07 10.19 -6.31
C GLN A 177 -7.50 9.72 -7.71
N TRP A 178 -7.61 8.41 -7.96
CA TRP A 178 -8.14 7.85 -9.20
C TRP A 178 -9.58 8.28 -9.45
N ALA A 179 -10.44 8.18 -8.43
CA ALA A 179 -11.84 8.58 -8.53
C ALA A 179 -11.99 10.07 -8.90
N VAL A 180 -11.14 10.92 -8.34
CA VAL A 180 -11.17 12.38 -8.59
C VAL A 180 -10.52 12.76 -9.93
N ALA A 181 -9.40 12.10 -10.29
CA ALA A 181 -8.64 12.47 -11.49
C ALA A 181 -9.23 11.90 -12.78
N TYR A 182 -9.85 10.73 -12.71
CA TYR A 182 -10.38 10.02 -13.89
C TYR A 182 -11.78 9.45 -13.60
N PRO A 183 -12.75 10.32 -13.25
CA PRO A 183 -14.07 9.90 -12.80
C PRO A 183 -14.83 9.05 -13.82
N GLU A 184 -14.67 9.35 -15.12
CA GLU A 184 -15.35 8.61 -16.19
C GLU A 184 -14.79 7.18 -16.40
N MET A 185 -13.58 6.92 -15.90
CA MET A 185 -12.96 5.59 -16.02
C MET A 185 -13.27 4.66 -14.86
N VAL A 186 -13.75 5.16 -13.73
CA VAL A 186 -13.86 4.40 -12.48
C VAL A 186 -15.32 4.19 -12.10
N ALA A 187 -15.80 2.95 -12.15
CA ALA A 187 -17.18 2.63 -11.71
C ALA A 187 -17.30 2.54 -10.18
N SER A 188 -16.24 2.16 -9.47
CA SER A 188 -16.24 2.16 -8.01
C SER A 188 -14.85 2.34 -7.39
N CYS A 189 -14.83 2.90 -6.17
CA CYS A 189 -13.63 3.14 -5.37
C CYS A 189 -13.74 2.44 -4.03
N ILE A 190 -12.73 1.61 -3.70
CA ILE A 190 -12.60 0.91 -2.43
C ILE A 190 -11.37 1.44 -1.71
N ALA A 191 -11.57 2.27 -0.68
CA ALA A 191 -10.47 2.82 0.12
C ALA A 191 -10.52 2.26 1.54
N ILE A 192 -9.41 1.63 1.97
CA ILE A 192 -9.33 0.89 3.23
C ILE A 192 -8.25 1.54 4.10
N ALA A 193 -8.56 1.80 5.38
CA ALA A 193 -7.60 2.38 6.35
C ALA A 193 -6.84 3.58 5.77
N SER A 194 -7.56 4.57 5.25
CA SER A 194 -6.97 5.68 4.50
C SER A 194 -7.52 7.04 4.93
N THR A 195 -6.97 8.11 4.36
CA THR A 195 -7.27 9.49 4.71
C THR A 195 -7.45 10.36 3.45
N PRO A 196 -8.22 11.45 3.50
CA PRO A 196 -8.30 12.41 2.39
C PRO A 196 -7.09 13.34 2.31
N LYS A 197 -6.31 13.45 3.39
CA LYS A 197 -5.05 14.22 3.48
C LYS A 197 -4.23 13.77 4.68
N HIS A 198 -2.91 13.92 4.60
CA HIS A 198 -2.04 13.66 5.74
C HIS A 198 -2.27 14.66 6.88
N SER A 199 -2.41 14.14 8.09
CA SER A 199 -2.48 14.93 9.31
C SER A 199 -1.06 15.35 9.77
N PRO A 200 -0.95 16.38 10.63
CA PRO A 200 0.34 16.77 11.21
C PRO A 200 1.06 15.62 11.92
N MET A 201 0.33 14.69 12.55
CA MET A 201 0.93 13.52 13.22
C MET A 201 1.57 12.56 12.22
N GLN A 202 0.90 12.26 11.12
CA GLN A 202 1.42 11.40 10.05
C GLN A 202 2.66 12.02 9.39
N ILE A 203 2.63 13.33 9.11
CA ILE A 203 3.78 14.10 8.59
C ILE A 203 4.94 14.06 9.58
N ALA A 204 4.68 14.20 10.89
CA ALA A 204 5.72 14.17 11.93
C ALA A 204 6.41 12.80 11.99
N PHE A 205 5.68 11.69 11.95
CA PHE A 205 6.28 10.35 11.91
C PHE A 205 7.12 10.13 10.65
N ASN A 206 6.63 10.56 9.49
CA ASN A 206 7.40 10.50 8.24
C ASN A 206 8.69 11.31 8.35
N GLU A 207 8.64 12.51 8.91
CA GLU A 207 9.82 13.36 9.08
C GLU A 207 10.86 12.72 10.00
N VAL A 208 10.47 12.13 11.14
CA VAL A 208 11.40 11.42 12.02
C VAL A 208 12.08 10.26 11.28
N GLY A 209 11.33 9.49 10.47
CA GLY A 209 11.90 8.43 9.64
C GLY A 209 12.89 8.95 8.60
N ARG A 210 12.57 10.06 7.93
CA ARG A 210 13.49 10.71 6.97
C ARG A 210 14.75 11.22 7.66
N GLN A 211 14.62 11.86 8.82
CA GLN A 211 15.77 12.34 9.59
C GLN A 211 16.67 11.19 10.05
N ALA A 212 16.12 10.04 10.43
CA ALA A 212 16.90 8.85 10.76
C ALA A 212 17.76 8.38 9.57
N ILE A 213 17.17 8.34 8.36
CA ILE A 213 17.89 7.96 7.13
C ILE A 213 18.94 9.01 6.76
N MET A 214 18.58 10.28 6.72
CA MET A 214 19.48 11.36 6.33
C MET A 214 20.61 11.59 7.35
N GLY A 215 20.40 11.22 8.62
CA GLY A 215 21.40 11.25 9.67
C GLY A 215 22.35 10.04 9.65
N ASP A 216 22.05 9.00 8.89
CA ASP A 216 22.94 7.84 8.73
C ASP A 216 24.17 8.25 7.91
N HIS A 217 25.35 7.93 8.43
CA HIS A 217 26.61 8.32 7.79
C HIS A 217 26.79 7.68 6.40
N ASN A 218 26.18 6.51 6.16
CA ASN A 218 26.24 5.81 4.88
C ASN A 218 25.25 6.37 3.85
N TRP A 219 24.32 7.25 4.24
CA TRP A 219 23.39 7.87 3.29
C TRP A 219 24.08 8.76 2.25
N LYS A 220 25.18 9.45 2.61
CA LYS A 220 26.05 10.21 1.70
C LYS A 220 25.28 11.20 0.81
N GLY A 221 24.26 11.87 1.35
CA GLY A 221 23.42 12.79 0.55
C GLY A 221 22.60 12.08 -0.54
N GLY A 222 22.27 10.79 -0.35
CA GLY A 222 21.52 9.96 -1.29
C GLY A 222 22.38 9.24 -2.34
N ASP A 223 23.69 9.39 -2.33
CA ASP A 223 24.63 8.75 -3.29
C ASP A 223 25.38 7.58 -2.64
N TYR A 224 24.67 6.51 -2.29
CA TYR A 224 25.20 5.32 -1.59
C TYR A 224 25.20 4.04 -2.43
N TYR A 225 24.59 4.02 -3.62
CA TYR A 225 24.35 2.81 -4.39
C TYR A 225 25.61 2.04 -4.80
N GLN A 226 26.77 2.69 -4.80
CA GLN A 226 28.07 2.08 -5.14
C GLN A 226 28.89 1.71 -3.89
N GLY A 227 28.29 1.69 -2.70
CA GLY A 227 28.97 1.42 -1.44
C GLY A 227 28.04 0.87 -0.35
N ASP A 228 28.40 1.18 0.91
CA ASP A 228 27.57 0.79 2.05
C ASP A 228 26.27 1.58 2.07
N THR A 229 25.17 0.88 2.37
CA THR A 229 23.81 1.41 2.44
C THR A 229 23.48 2.00 3.80
N PRO A 230 22.56 2.98 3.91
CA PRO A 230 22.17 3.60 5.18
C PRO A 230 21.17 2.71 5.96
N ASP A 231 21.60 1.49 6.26
CA ASP A 231 20.77 0.45 6.86
C ASP A 231 20.32 0.81 8.28
N SER A 232 21.19 1.47 9.06
CA SER A 232 20.85 1.89 10.42
C SER A 232 19.71 2.91 10.42
N GLY A 233 19.77 3.92 9.57
CA GLY A 233 18.74 4.93 9.44
C GLY A 233 17.43 4.35 8.89
N LEU A 234 17.52 3.52 7.87
CA LEU A 234 16.34 2.85 7.28
C LEU A 234 15.68 1.88 8.27
N ALA A 235 16.49 1.15 9.06
CA ALA A 235 15.97 0.28 10.12
C ALA A 235 15.21 1.07 11.18
N VAL A 236 15.74 2.21 11.65
CA VAL A 236 15.02 3.08 12.61
C VAL A 236 13.73 3.63 12.02
N ALA A 237 13.74 4.08 10.75
CA ALA A 237 12.53 4.50 10.07
C ALA A 237 11.46 3.38 10.02
N ARG A 238 11.88 2.13 9.79
CA ARG A 238 11.00 0.96 9.83
C ARG A 238 10.48 0.64 11.23
N MET A 239 11.30 0.78 12.27
CA MET A 239 10.87 0.61 13.68
C MET A 239 9.74 1.60 14.01
N ILE A 240 9.88 2.87 13.63
CA ILE A 240 8.84 3.89 13.79
C ILE A 240 7.55 3.45 13.08
N GLY A 241 7.67 2.98 11.83
CA GLY A 241 6.55 2.42 11.08
C GLY A 241 5.83 1.32 11.87
N HIS A 242 6.55 0.33 12.40
CA HIS A 242 5.95 -0.77 13.17
C HIS A 242 5.28 -0.32 14.47
N ILE A 243 5.79 0.72 15.12
CA ILE A 243 5.12 1.33 16.27
C ILE A 243 3.77 1.92 15.83
N THR A 244 3.71 2.60 14.69
CA THR A 244 2.47 3.23 14.20
C THR A 244 1.48 2.24 13.58
N TYR A 245 1.94 1.08 13.10
CA TYR A 245 1.10 0.08 12.45
C TYR A 245 0.37 -0.83 13.45
N LEU A 246 0.93 -1.04 14.64
CA LEU A 246 0.33 -1.87 15.66
C LEU A 246 -0.47 -1.03 16.66
N SER A 247 -1.59 -1.57 17.17
CA SER A 247 -2.31 -0.96 18.28
C SER A 247 -1.59 -1.23 19.62
N ASP A 248 -1.88 -0.41 20.64
CA ASP A 248 -1.43 -0.64 22.02
C ASP A 248 -1.85 -2.03 22.52
N GLU A 249 -3.10 -2.43 22.24
CA GLU A 249 -3.62 -3.76 22.59
C GLU A 249 -2.82 -4.88 21.93
N SER A 250 -2.48 -4.74 20.63
CA SER A 250 -1.65 -5.72 19.91
C SER A 250 -0.25 -5.80 20.50
N MET A 251 0.37 -4.64 20.78
CA MET A 251 1.69 -4.56 21.41
C MET A 251 1.67 -5.25 22.78
N HIS A 252 0.66 -4.95 23.61
CA HIS A 252 0.52 -5.56 24.93
C HIS A 252 0.31 -7.07 24.88
N LYS A 253 -0.57 -7.56 24.01
CA LYS A 253 -0.80 -9.01 23.83
C LYS A 253 0.43 -9.75 23.34
N ARG A 254 1.17 -9.17 22.40
CA ARG A 254 2.32 -9.83 21.77
C ARG A 254 3.55 -9.82 22.67
N PHE A 255 3.84 -8.72 23.31
CA PHE A 255 5.11 -8.51 24.02
C PHE A 255 4.91 -8.29 25.52
N GLY A 256 3.92 -7.51 25.95
CA GLY A 256 3.77 -7.07 27.33
C GLY A 256 5.06 -6.39 27.82
N ARG A 257 5.57 -6.83 28.98
CA ARG A 257 6.90 -6.45 29.51
C ARG A 257 7.82 -7.67 29.62
N ARG A 258 7.65 -8.66 28.74
CA ARG A 258 8.47 -9.86 28.79
C ARG A 258 9.93 -9.56 28.45
N LEU A 259 10.82 -10.14 29.24
CA LEU A 259 12.25 -10.12 28.98
C LEU A 259 12.61 -11.16 27.91
N ARG A 260 13.53 -10.81 27.03
CA ARG A 260 14.05 -11.70 26.00
C ARG A 260 15.20 -12.53 26.57
N ASP A 261 15.01 -13.85 26.64
CA ASP A 261 16.06 -14.81 27.04
C ASP A 261 16.78 -14.48 28.37
N LYS A 262 16.18 -13.62 29.21
CA LYS A 262 16.70 -13.15 30.50
C LYS A 262 15.66 -13.33 31.60
N VAL A 263 16.10 -13.49 32.82
CA VAL A 263 15.24 -13.52 34.04
C VAL A 263 15.27 -12.21 34.81
N GLU A 264 16.29 -11.37 34.57
CA GLU A 264 16.50 -10.08 35.24
C GLU A 264 16.94 -9.02 34.23
N LEU A 265 16.79 -7.73 34.57
CA LEU A 265 17.24 -6.60 33.77
C LEU A 265 18.77 -6.57 33.69
N GLY A 266 19.30 -6.26 32.52
CA GLY A 266 20.74 -6.23 32.25
C GLY A 266 21.46 -5.02 32.83
N TYR A 267 20.75 -3.90 33.10
CA TYR A 267 21.29 -2.60 33.51
C TYR A 267 22.41 -2.07 32.59
N ASP A 268 22.28 -2.39 31.29
CA ASP A 268 23.14 -1.89 30.20
C ASP A 268 22.28 -1.44 29.00
N PHE A 269 22.89 -1.12 27.86
CA PHE A 269 22.19 -0.73 26.64
C PHE A 269 21.92 -1.90 25.67
N THR A 270 22.08 -3.14 26.13
CA THR A 270 21.66 -4.31 25.34
C THR A 270 20.14 -4.51 25.43
N MET A 271 19.58 -5.27 24.48
CA MET A 271 18.13 -5.53 24.46
C MET A 271 17.70 -6.38 25.63
N ASP A 272 16.80 -5.87 26.45
CA ASP A 272 16.19 -6.59 27.56
C ASP A 272 14.80 -7.14 27.21
N PHE A 273 13.99 -6.39 26.46
CA PHE A 273 12.59 -6.72 26.20
C PHE A 273 12.37 -7.37 24.83
N GLU A 274 11.36 -8.25 24.75
CA GLU A 274 10.95 -8.89 23.48
C GLU A 274 10.56 -7.87 22.40
N VAL A 275 9.94 -6.75 22.76
CA VAL A 275 9.54 -5.71 21.82
C VAL A 275 10.75 -5.03 21.16
N GLU A 276 11.87 -4.85 21.89
CA GLU A 276 13.10 -4.30 21.31
C GLU A 276 13.64 -5.23 20.23
N SER A 277 13.73 -6.54 20.55
CA SER A 277 14.15 -7.55 19.59
C SER A 277 13.26 -7.61 18.35
N TYR A 278 11.95 -7.49 18.54
CA TYR A 278 11.00 -7.44 17.43
C TYR A 278 11.26 -6.24 16.51
N LEU A 279 11.43 -5.05 17.07
CA LEU A 279 11.69 -3.84 16.28
C LEU A 279 13.00 -3.94 15.52
N HIS A 280 14.08 -4.41 16.15
CA HIS A 280 15.37 -4.63 15.49
C HIS A 280 15.24 -5.62 14.33
N HIS A 281 14.57 -6.75 14.55
CA HIS A 281 14.34 -7.75 13.49
C HIS A 281 13.54 -7.16 12.31
N GLN A 282 12.49 -6.39 12.58
CA GLN A 282 11.69 -5.76 11.51
C GLN A 282 12.50 -4.71 10.73
N GLY A 283 13.36 -3.96 11.41
CA GLY A 283 14.30 -3.05 10.78
C GLY A 283 15.26 -3.79 9.85
N GLU A 284 15.96 -4.81 10.36
CA GLU A 284 16.92 -5.62 9.61
C GLU A 284 16.31 -6.29 8.37
N VAL A 285 15.14 -6.91 8.50
CA VAL A 285 14.43 -7.53 7.36
C VAL A 285 14.07 -6.49 6.31
N PHE A 286 13.71 -5.28 6.73
CA PHE A 286 13.30 -4.23 5.81
C PHE A 286 14.46 -3.69 4.98
N THR A 287 15.65 -3.49 5.55
CA THR A 287 16.82 -2.97 4.84
C THR A 287 17.28 -3.89 3.68
N ARG A 288 17.02 -5.18 3.80
CA ARG A 288 17.35 -6.17 2.74
C ARG A 288 16.46 -6.08 1.50
N ARG A 289 15.30 -5.41 1.59
CA ARG A 289 14.28 -5.42 0.53
C ARG A 289 13.78 -4.06 0.10
N PHE A 290 14.18 -2.99 0.77
CA PHE A 290 13.68 -1.65 0.51
C PHE A 290 14.81 -0.65 0.40
N ASP A 291 14.64 0.35 -0.45
CA ASP A 291 15.63 1.39 -0.73
C ASP A 291 15.38 2.62 0.15
N ALA A 292 16.43 3.20 0.72
CA ALA A 292 16.33 4.32 1.63
C ALA A 292 15.88 5.62 0.94
N ASN A 293 16.37 5.92 -0.26
CA ASN A 293 15.89 7.08 -1.01
C ASN A 293 14.42 6.90 -1.40
N THR A 294 14.01 5.69 -1.83
CA THR A 294 12.60 5.37 -2.07
C THR A 294 11.71 5.70 -0.87
N TYR A 295 12.16 5.39 0.36
CA TYR A 295 11.42 5.75 1.58
C TYR A 295 11.25 7.27 1.70
N LEU A 296 12.31 8.06 1.41
CA LEU A 296 12.24 9.52 1.44
C LEU A 296 11.20 10.05 0.45
N TYR A 297 11.24 9.57 -0.80
CA TYR A 297 10.35 10.05 -1.87
C TYR A 297 8.89 9.66 -1.63
N ILE A 298 8.62 8.40 -1.26
CA ILE A 298 7.25 7.95 -1.02
C ILE A 298 6.65 8.64 0.21
N THR A 299 7.40 8.77 1.32
CA THR A 299 6.88 9.50 2.49
C THR A 299 6.67 10.98 2.20
N LYS A 300 7.47 11.58 1.30
CA LYS A 300 7.25 12.95 0.86
C LYS A 300 5.99 13.08 0.00
N ALA A 301 5.74 12.12 -0.89
CA ALA A 301 4.51 12.07 -1.68
C ALA A 301 3.25 11.94 -0.80
N LEU A 302 3.36 11.14 0.28
CA LEU A 302 2.30 11.02 1.27
C LEU A 302 2.04 12.35 2.02
N ASP A 303 3.11 13.06 2.42
CA ASP A 303 2.97 14.36 3.10
C ASP A 303 2.29 15.41 2.24
N TYR A 304 2.49 15.35 0.92
CA TYR A 304 1.89 16.26 -0.04
C TYR A 304 0.45 15.90 -0.40
N PHE A 305 -0.01 14.70 -0.02
CA PHE A 305 -1.35 14.25 -0.35
C PHE A 305 -2.42 15.07 0.38
N ASP A 306 -3.22 15.79 -0.39
CA ASP A 306 -4.40 16.52 0.03
C ASP A 306 -5.41 16.58 -1.11
N LEU A 307 -6.49 15.82 -1.05
CA LEU A 307 -7.55 15.82 -2.06
C LEU A 307 -8.22 17.19 -2.23
N THR A 308 -8.11 18.07 -1.25
CA THR A 308 -8.68 19.42 -1.33
C THR A 308 -7.84 20.37 -2.19
N ASN A 309 -6.61 19.98 -2.55
CA ASN A 309 -5.62 20.83 -3.23
C ASN A 309 -5.46 22.21 -2.52
N GLY A 310 -5.51 22.20 -1.18
CA GLY A 310 -5.43 23.41 -0.35
C GLY A 310 -6.70 24.28 -0.35
N ARG A 311 -7.77 23.88 -1.03
CA ARG A 311 -9.05 24.64 -1.08
C ARG A 311 -9.91 24.48 0.17
N GLY A 312 -9.54 23.60 1.09
CA GLY A 312 -10.10 23.51 2.44
C GLY A 312 -11.41 22.72 2.58
N VAL A 313 -12.16 22.47 1.52
CA VAL A 313 -13.47 21.77 1.58
C VAL A 313 -13.43 20.47 0.80
N LEU A 314 -13.39 19.35 1.54
CA LEU A 314 -13.29 18.01 0.93
C LEU A 314 -14.47 17.68 0.00
N ALA A 315 -15.68 18.15 0.30
CA ALA A 315 -16.84 17.95 -0.56
C ALA A 315 -16.67 18.53 -1.96
N GLU A 316 -15.86 19.58 -2.13
CA GLU A 316 -15.59 20.13 -3.46
C GLU A 316 -14.75 19.21 -4.34
N ALA A 317 -13.90 18.36 -3.75
CA ALA A 317 -13.13 17.37 -4.49
C ALA A 317 -14.02 16.30 -5.15
N PHE A 318 -15.22 16.08 -4.62
CA PHE A 318 -16.17 15.05 -5.09
C PHE A 318 -17.38 15.62 -5.82
N ARG A 319 -17.40 16.94 -6.12
CA ARG A 319 -18.57 17.62 -6.70
C ARG A 319 -18.94 17.12 -8.09
N ASP A 320 -17.94 16.87 -8.91
CA ASP A 320 -18.12 16.57 -10.33
C ASP A 320 -18.02 15.06 -10.63
N LEU A 321 -18.15 14.22 -9.60
CA LEU A 321 -18.13 12.76 -9.80
C LEU A 321 -19.47 12.26 -10.35
N PRO A 322 -19.46 11.20 -11.22
CA PRO A 322 -20.66 10.56 -11.70
C PRO A 322 -21.56 10.08 -10.55
N GLU A 323 -22.88 10.31 -10.66
CA GLU A 323 -23.86 9.94 -9.64
C GLU A 323 -23.93 8.41 -9.40
N ASP A 324 -23.56 7.62 -10.43
CA ASP A 324 -23.54 6.16 -10.38
C ASP A 324 -22.20 5.58 -9.87
N MET A 325 -21.19 6.42 -9.62
CA MET A 325 -19.93 5.98 -9.01
C MET A 325 -20.18 5.54 -7.56
N ARG A 326 -19.68 4.37 -7.22
CA ARG A 326 -19.90 3.76 -5.91
C ARG A 326 -18.65 3.77 -5.05
N PHE A 327 -18.84 3.93 -3.75
CA PHE A 327 -17.74 3.94 -2.79
C PHE A 327 -17.91 2.91 -1.69
N LEU A 328 -16.81 2.23 -1.34
CA LEU A 328 -16.70 1.42 -0.13
C LEU A 328 -15.52 1.94 0.71
N LEU A 329 -15.82 2.45 1.89
CA LEU A 329 -14.82 2.90 2.87
C LEU A 329 -14.77 1.90 4.02
N ILE A 330 -13.57 1.35 4.31
CA ILE A 330 -13.34 0.45 5.44
C ILE A 330 -12.32 1.09 6.37
N ALA A 331 -12.64 1.18 7.66
CA ALA A 331 -11.75 1.62 8.72
C ALA A 331 -11.66 0.56 9.83
N PHE A 332 -10.65 0.62 10.67
CA PHE A 332 -10.45 -0.30 11.78
C PHE A 332 -10.46 0.45 13.11
N SER A 333 -11.18 -0.09 14.10
CA SER A 333 -11.44 0.59 15.38
C SER A 333 -10.16 0.93 16.16
N SER A 334 -9.11 0.14 16.02
CA SER A 334 -7.83 0.34 16.73
C SER A 334 -6.74 1.01 15.87
N ASP A 335 -7.06 1.42 14.65
CA ASP A 335 -6.12 2.17 13.79
C ASP A 335 -5.95 3.58 14.32
N TRP A 336 -4.79 3.88 14.87
CA TRP A 336 -4.46 5.19 15.39
C TRP A 336 -3.56 6.01 14.45
N LEU A 337 -2.99 5.35 13.40
CA LEU A 337 -2.26 6.04 12.33
C LEU A 337 -3.24 6.71 11.35
N TYR A 338 -4.28 6.00 10.89
CA TYR A 338 -5.40 6.51 10.10
C TYR A 338 -6.72 6.25 10.84
N PRO A 339 -7.02 7.05 11.88
CA PRO A 339 -8.17 6.80 12.74
C PRO A 339 -9.50 6.85 11.97
N PRO A 340 -10.52 6.10 12.40
CA PRO A 340 -11.81 6.01 11.71
C PRO A 340 -12.49 7.35 11.41
N TYR A 341 -12.21 8.42 12.17
CA TYR A 341 -12.78 9.73 11.91
C TYR A 341 -12.37 10.29 10.53
N GLN A 342 -11.15 9.97 10.03
CA GLN A 342 -10.67 10.42 8.72
C GLN A 342 -11.47 9.75 7.59
N SER A 343 -11.75 8.46 7.68
CA SER A 343 -12.67 7.80 6.74
C SER A 343 -14.10 8.36 6.83
N LYS A 344 -14.57 8.70 8.03
CA LYS A 344 -15.88 9.34 8.22
C LYS A 344 -15.95 10.74 7.61
N GLU A 345 -14.86 11.48 7.53
CA GLU A 345 -14.78 12.75 6.78
C GLU A 345 -15.03 12.54 5.29
N ILE A 346 -14.40 11.51 4.69
CA ILE A 346 -14.63 11.14 3.28
C ILE A 346 -16.10 10.77 3.07
N VAL A 347 -16.67 9.92 3.93
CA VAL A 347 -18.09 9.51 3.85
C VAL A 347 -19.03 10.70 3.89
N ARG A 348 -18.79 11.66 4.79
CA ARG A 348 -19.62 12.89 4.89
C ARG A 348 -19.53 13.72 3.61
N ALA A 349 -18.33 13.86 3.06
CA ALA A 349 -18.11 14.62 1.83
C ALA A 349 -18.79 13.97 0.61
N LEU A 350 -18.68 12.64 0.46
CA LEU A 350 -19.34 11.87 -0.59
C LEU A 350 -20.88 11.98 -0.48
N LYS A 351 -21.43 11.72 0.72
CA LYS A 351 -22.87 11.80 0.95
C LYS A 351 -23.42 13.22 0.79
N GLY A 352 -22.62 14.25 1.11
CA GLY A 352 -22.98 15.65 0.87
C GLY A 352 -23.15 15.97 -0.62
N ASN A 353 -22.52 15.21 -1.51
CA ASN A 353 -22.69 15.27 -2.97
C ASN A 353 -23.71 14.26 -3.53
N GLY A 354 -24.47 13.56 -2.68
CA GLY A 354 -25.47 12.58 -3.11
C GLY A 354 -24.91 11.23 -3.59
N LEU A 355 -23.59 10.99 -3.44
CA LEU A 355 -22.95 9.78 -3.93
C LEU A 355 -23.24 8.55 -3.07
N GLU A 356 -23.37 7.37 -3.69
CA GLU A 356 -23.56 6.10 -2.99
C GLU A 356 -22.25 5.69 -2.28
N CYS A 357 -22.30 5.67 -0.95
CA CYS A 357 -21.16 5.32 -0.13
C CYS A 357 -21.54 4.35 0.97
N SER A 358 -20.94 3.15 0.92
CA SER A 358 -20.96 2.17 2.01
C SER A 358 -19.77 2.40 2.93
N TYR A 359 -19.99 2.41 4.25
CA TYR A 359 -18.95 2.55 5.26
C TYR A 359 -19.00 1.41 6.26
N LEU A 360 -17.87 0.83 6.55
CA LEU A 360 -17.71 -0.18 7.59
C LEU A 360 -16.54 0.17 8.51
N GLU A 361 -16.80 0.24 9.82
CA GLU A 361 -15.77 0.27 10.86
C GLU A 361 -15.66 -1.12 11.46
N MET A 362 -14.59 -1.81 11.08
CA MET A 362 -14.33 -3.17 11.57
C MET A 362 -13.69 -3.12 12.96
N GLN A 363 -14.22 -3.95 13.86
CA GLN A 363 -13.60 -4.14 15.16
C GLN A 363 -12.35 -5.01 15.01
N SER A 364 -11.19 -4.45 15.29
CA SER A 364 -9.91 -5.14 15.20
C SER A 364 -8.95 -4.62 16.27
N SER A 365 -8.09 -5.49 16.77
CA SER A 365 -7.01 -5.11 17.68
C SER A 365 -5.64 -4.97 16.97
N TYR A 366 -5.57 -5.16 15.65
CA TYR A 366 -4.30 -5.18 14.92
C TYR A 366 -3.74 -3.79 14.54
N GLY A 367 -4.49 -2.72 14.83
CA GLY A 367 -4.09 -1.37 14.44
C GLY A 367 -4.21 -1.15 12.94
N HIS A 368 -3.28 -0.40 12.37
CA HIS A 368 -3.26 -0.09 10.94
C HIS A 368 -3.02 -1.34 10.06
N ASP A 369 -2.20 -2.29 10.51
CA ASP A 369 -1.94 -3.54 9.77
C ASP A 369 -3.18 -4.43 9.61
N ALA A 370 -4.31 -4.09 10.25
CA ALA A 370 -5.55 -4.84 10.15
C ALA A 370 -5.99 -5.07 8.69
N PHE A 371 -5.78 -4.13 7.77
CA PHE A 371 -6.16 -4.29 6.36
C PHE A 371 -5.37 -5.40 5.63
N LEU A 372 -4.25 -5.84 6.20
CA LEU A 372 -3.47 -7.00 5.72
C LEU A 372 -3.79 -8.29 6.47
N LEU A 373 -4.36 -8.18 7.69
CA LEU A 373 -4.52 -9.30 8.62
C LEU A 373 -5.98 -9.75 8.81
N GLU A 374 -6.95 -8.81 8.78
CA GLU A 374 -8.39 -9.09 8.92
C GLU A 374 -9.03 -9.57 7.62
N ASN A 375 -8.69 -10.79 7.23
CA ASN A 375 -8.90 -11.23 5.85
C ASN A 375 -10.31 -11.74 5.55
N LYS A 376 -10.93 -12.53 6.47
CA LYS A 376 -12.19 -13.25 6.14
C LYS A 376 -13.39 -12.32 6.02
N GLU A 377 -13.59 -11.44 6.99
CA GLU A 377 -14.73 -10.53 7.00
C GLU A 377 -14.57 -9.46 5.92
N MET A 378 -13.38 -8.85 5.82
CA MET A 378 -13.07 -7.86 4.81
C MET A 378 -13.21 -8.43 3.39
N SER A 379 -12.69 -9.64 3.13
CA SER A 379 -12.82 -10.32 1.85
C SER A 379 -14.29 -10.52 1.47
N ARG A 380 -15.14 -10.93 2.43
CA ARG A 380 -16.58 -11.10 2.18
C ARG A 380 -17.28 -9.77 1.87
N VAL A 381 -16.96 -8.71 2.61
CA VAL A 381 -17.52 -7.37 2.36
C VAL A 381 -17.13 -6.85 0.98
N VAL A 382 -15.85 -6.95 0.62
CA VAL A 382 -15.37 -6.56 -0.71
C VAL A 382 -16.02 -7.40 -1.80
N TRP A 383 -16.14 -8.72 -1.62
CA TRP A 383 -16.81 -9.60 -2.57
C TRP A 383 -18.24 -9.17 -2.84
N HIS A 384 -19.04 -8.91 -1.79
CA HIS A 384 -20.44 -8.48 -1.94
C HIS A 384 -20.58 -7.10 -2.60
N PHE A 385 -19.67 -6.17 -2.26
CA PHE A 385 -19.63 -4.86 -2.90
C PHE A 385 -19.34 -4.98 -4.39
N MET A 386 -18.32 -5.76 -4.75
CA MET A 386 -17.94 -6.02 -6.14
C MET A 386 -19.03 -6.72 -6.93
N ASP A 387 -19.68 -7.74 -6.36
CA ASP A 387 -20.79 -8.45 -6.99
C ASP A 387 -21.98 -7.51 -7.26
N SER A 388 -22.33 -6.68 -6.27
CA SER A 388 -23.39 -5.68 -6.42
C SER A 388 -23.04 -4.64 -7.51
N THR A 389 -21.80 -4.14 -7.52
CA THR A 389 -21.32 -3.19 -8.54
C THR A 389 -21.38 -3.80 -9.94
N THR A 390 -20.92 -5.03 -10.11
CA THR A 390 -20.96 -5.74 -11.40
C THR A 390 -22.39 -5.86 -11.93
N ARG A 391 -23.35 -6.20 -11.05
CA ARG A 391 -24.75 -6.33 -11.44
C ARG A 391 -25.39 -5.00 -11.87
N LEU A 392 -25.03 -3.91 -11.21
CA LEU A 392 -25.54 -2.58 -11.54
C LEU A 392 -24.98 -2.10 -12.88
N GLN A 393 -23.67 -2.22 -13.10
CA GLN A 393 -23.04 -1.82 -14.36
C GLN A 393 -23.65 -2.57 -15.57
N ARG A 394 -23.91 -3.86 -15.44
CA ARG A 394 -24.56 -4.65 -16.51
C ARG A 394 -26.00 -4.22 -16.81
N ARG A 395 -26.73 -3.66 -15.85
CA ARG A 395 -28.09 -3.13 -16.07
C ARG A 395 -28.11 -1.81 -16.84
N HIS A 396 -27.02 -1.04 -16.76
CA HIS A 396 -26.89 0.23 -17.49
C HIS A 396 -26.41 0.04 -18.93
N LEU A 397 -25.83 -1.12 -19.25
CA LEU A 397 -25.30 -1.45 -20.59
C LEU A 397 -26.29 -2.28 -21.43
N GLY A 398 -27.36 -2.79 -20.89
CA GLY A 398 -28.45 -3.54 -21.57
C GLY A 398 -29.76 -2.82 -21.55
#